data_ae3d6dac30478cd8f6d94a9ff588d77c
#
_entry.id   ae3d6dac30478cd8f6d94a9ff588d77c
#
_cell.length_a   1.000
_cell.length_b   1.000
_cell.length_c   1.000
_cell.angle_alpha   90.00
_cell.angle_beta   90.00
_cell.angle_gamma   90.00
#
_symmetry.space_group_name_H-M   'P 1'
#
loop_
_entity.id
_entity.type
_entity.pdbx_description
1 polymer ?
#
loop_
_entity_poly.entity_id
_entity_poly.type
_entity_poly.pdbx_seq_one_letter_code
_entity_poly.pdbx_strand_id
1 'polypeptide(L)'
;MKQDEKVALVRIMTELVKSDTVICRSEMAVFDEICESYKIDKEEALAKAHSITLAEAVKRLKSVQNDSDEDGKTEMSKIMGILERLSLADGACESSEALLITALRIVLSNDGEGEVDCSCDVLDNIAPFTVFYVESEYDTEINNEIIENYRLIEREFKLAGFEFVYIPKRAESFKAMNKDALNEIIGFLAPTIAQSSKDVVDNVYEEICNLDTVNFAHSLLRNKLGLECLYDTEPSFLVKLGDSRVSFKPVHNYLKFMTKGDVVADVRRFVDSYLSIVKPNKVEVSGVSSCENCFEYSGFNKSIFDLLAFPSKSCASRVFVDEYNLRIVLEDVKETLDVYAYERALYTFLLYARVEGITIRVTERDKAKKERNNRIFNKIYQKMNDKGDYNGDSWDAVGLKSSISRIKKRIKAISLLENIDDYIPVLDDNGVLSLRVSTDKVLVRESSG
;
A
#
# COMPACT_ATOMS: atom_id res chain seq x y z
N MET A 1 -30.18 8.49 4.31
CA MET A 1 -28.97 8.31 5.13
C MET A 1 -28.98 9.25 6.34
N LYS A 2 -28.67 8.74 7.54
CA LYS A 2 -28.45 9.51 8.78
C LYS A 2 -27.12 10.28 8.70
N GLN A 3 -26.93 11.28 9.57
CA GLN A 3 -25.70 12.11 9.52
C GLN A 3 -24.42 11.28 9.72
N ASP A 4 -24.42 10.31 10.64
CA ASP A 4 -23.27 9.45 10.88
C ASP A 4 -22.93 8.53 9.71
N GLU A 5 -23.95 8.10 8.95
CA GLU A 5 -23.77 7.31 7.73
C GLU A 5 -23.17 8.15 6.60
N LYS A 6 -23.55 9.43 6.50
CA LYS A 6 -22.97 10.39 5.55
C LYS A 6 -21.48 10.60 5.84
N VAL A 7 -21.11 10.77 7.11
CA VAL A 7 -19.71 10.89 7.53
C VAL A 7 -18.94 9.61 7.21
N ALA A 8 -19.53 8.44 7.43
CA ALA A 8 -18.93 7.16 7.10
C ALA A 8 -18.69 6.99 5.59
N LEU A 9 -19.67 7.37 4.76
CA LEU A 9 -19.51 7.37 3.30
C LEU A 9 -18.37 8.28 2.86
N VAL A 10 -18.32 9.52 3.38
CA VAL A 10 -17.24 10.47 3.09
C VAL A 10 -15.88 9.91 3.51
N ARG A 11 -15.80 9.21 4.66
CA ARG A 11 -14.56 8.56 5.09
C ARG A 11 -14.10 7.51 4.08
N ILE A 12 -14.98 6.62 3.64
CA ILE A 12 -14.65 5.57 2.66
C ILE A 12 -14.26 6.17 1.31
N MET A 13 -15.01 7.16 0.81
CA MET A 13 -14.68 7.88 -0.41
C MET A 13 -13.29 8.53 -0.33
N THR A 14 -12.95 9.11 0.83
CA THR A 14 -11.64 9.71 1.07
C THR A 14 -10.52 8.67 1.03
N GLU A 15 -10.74 7.48 1.56
CA GLU A 15 -9.75 6.39 1.47
C GLU A 15 -9.59 5.88 0.05
N LEU A 16 -10.67 5.75 -0.72
CA LEU A 16 -10.60 5.39 -2.14
C LEU A 16 -9.77 6.38 -2.93
N VAL A 17 -10.10 7.67 -2.88
CA VAL A 17 -9.37 8.73 -3.59
C VAL A 17 -7.90 8.84 -3.17
N LYS A 18 -7.54 8.38 -1.96
CA LYS A 18 -6.16 8.40 -1.47
C LYS A 18 -5.39 7.11 -1.72
N SER A 19 -6.07 6.05 -2.10
CA SER A 19 -5.46 4.72 -2.16
C SER A 19 -4.45 4.58 -3.29
N ASP A 20 -4.63 5.30 -4.39
CA ASP A 20 -3.74 5.30 -5.56
C ASP A 20 -2.63 6.36 -5.50
N THR A 21 -2.59 7.17 -4.44
CA THR A 21 -1.60 8.24 -4.23
C THR A 21 -1.72 9.47 -5.14
N VAL A 22 -2.60 9.47 -6.13
CA VAL A 22 -2.81 10.58 -7.06
C VAL A 22 -4.28 11.02 -7.02
N ILE A 23 -4.54 12.21 -6.51
CA ILE A 23 -5.91 12.76 -6.49
C ILE A 23 -6.19 13.47 -7.81
N CYS A 24 -7.08 12.89 -8.64
CA CYS A 24 -7.47 13.42 -9.93
C CYS A 24 -8.60 14.45 -9.82
N ARG A 25 -8.67 15.38 -10.80
CA ARG A 25 -9.81 16.31 -10.91
C ARG A 25 -11.13 15.59 -11.19
N SER A 26 -11.08 14.51 -11.97
CA SER A 26 -12.23 13.67 -12.30
C SER A 26 -12.81 12.99 -11.07
N GLU A 27 -11.98 12.43 -10.21
CA GLU A 27 -12.41 11.85 -8.93
C GLU A 27 -13.04 12.89 -8.01
N MET A 28 -12.39 14.06 -7.88
CA MET A 28 -12.93 15.15 -7.05
C MET A 28 -14.29 15.65 -7.60
N ALA A 29 -14.49 15.69 -8.92
CA ALA A 29 -15.76 16.05 -9.51
C ALA A 29 -16.86 15.01 -9.18
N VAL A 30 -16.54 13.72 -9.25
CA VAL A 30 -17.47 12.64 -8.86
C VAL A 30 -17.72 12.68 -7.35
N PHE A 31 -16.69 12.93 -6.54
CA PHE A 31 -16.83 13.09 -5.09
C PHE A 31 -17.80 14.23 -4.74
N ASP A 32 -17.66 15.38 -5.39
CA ASP A 32 -18.52 16.56 -5.17
C ASP A 32 -19.97 16.27 -5.61
N GLU A 33 -20.17 15.66 -6.78
CA GLU A 33 -21.49 15.22 -7.27
C GLU A 33 -22.18 14.29 -6.26
N ILE A 34 -21.43 13.36 -5.66
CA ILE A 34 -21.97 12.44 -4.63
C ILE A 34 -22.38 13.24 -3.38
N CYS A 35 -21.53 14.15 -2.91
CA CYS A 35 -21.86 15.01 -1.77
C CYS A 35 -23.15 15.82 -2.01
N GLU A 36 -23.31 16.38 -3.21
CA GLU A 36 -24.52 17.12 -3.58
C GLU A 36 -25.76 16.21 -3.60
N SER A 37 -25.65 15.03 -4.23
CA SER A 37 -26.79 14.09 -4.38
C SER A 37 -27.32 13.59 -3.04
N TYR A 38 -26.43 13.37 -2.08
CA TYR A 38 -26.77 12.93 -0.71
C TYR A 38 -27.00 14.10 0.26
N LYS A 39 -26.92 15.34 -0.23
CA LYS A 39 -27.01 16.56 0.61
C LYS A 39 -26.05 16.51 1.81
N ILE A 40 -24.79 16.27 1.50
CA ILE A 40 -23.69 16.20 2.49
C ILE A 40 -23.01 17.56 2.50
N ASP A 41 -22.91 18.18 3.67
CA ASP A 41 -21.99 19.29 3.87
C ASP A 41 -20.56 18.74 3.86
N LYS A 42 -19.84 19.01 2.75
CA LYS A 42 -18.53 18.42 2.49
C LYS A 42 -17.49 18.81 3.55
N GLU A 43 -17.47 20.10 3.95
CA GLU A 43 -16.46 20.59 4.90
C GLU A 43 -16.69 19.98 6.29
N GLU A 44 -17.93 20.00 6.77
CA GLU A 44 -18.29 19.42 8.05
C GLU A 44 -18.07 17.89 8.06
N ALA A 45 -18.45 17.21 6.98
CA ALA A 45 -18.31 15.77 6.88
C ALA A 45 -16.84 15.33 6.79
N LEU A 46 -15.99 16.02 6.03
CA LEU A 46 -14.57 15.76 5.96
C LEU A 46 -13.88 15.96 7.32
N ALA A 47 -14.21 17.04 8.03
CA ALA A 47 -13.65 17.29 9.36
C ALA A 47 -13.98 16.15 10.33
N LYS A 48 -15.21 15.63 10.29
CA LYS A 48 -15.62 14.48 11.12
C LYS A 48 -15.03 13.16 10.62
N ALA A 49 -14.94 12.95 9.32
CA ALA A 49 -14.38 11.75 8.71
C ALA A 49 -12.91 11.52 9.08
N HIS A 50 -12.13 12.59 9.28
CA HIS A 50 -10.75 12.49 9.75
C HIS A 50 -10.60 11.96 11.17
N SER A 51 -11.66 11.92 11.97
CA SER A 51 -11.63 11.45 13.35
C SER A 51 -12.05 9.98 13.52
N ILE A 52 -12.54 9.33 12.47
CA ILE A 52 -12.98 7.93 12.51
C ILE A 52 -12.08 7.03 11.66
N THR A 53 -11.96 5.77 12.07
CA THR A 53 -11.22 4.75 11.30
C THR A 53 -12.03 4.26 10.10
N LEU A 54 -11.37 3.58 9.14
CA LEU A 54 -12.05 2.89 8.05
C LEU A 54 -12.97 1.79 8.61
N ALA A 55 -12.48 1.03 9.59
CA ALA A 55 -13.26 -0.02 10.27
C ALA A 55 -14.56 0.52 10.87
N GLU A 56 -14.46 1.65 11.58
CA GLU A 56 -15.65 2.31 12.16
C GLU A 56 -16.61 2.82 11.08
N ALA A 57 -16.09 3.40 10.00
CA ALA A 57 -16.91 3.86 8.88
C ALA A 57 -17.68 2.70 8.22
N VAL A 58 -16.99 1.59 7.93
CA VAL A 58 -17.60 0.39 7.35
C VAL A 58 -18.67 -0.19 8.29
N LYS A 59 -18.40 -0.27 9.60
CA LYS A 59 -19.36 -0.73 10.58
C LYS A 59 -20.61 0.15 10.64
N ARG A 60 -20.47 1.48 10.55
CA ARG A 60 -21.61 2.42 10.48
C ARG A 60 -22.43 2.24 9.21
N LEU A 61 -21.81 2.01 8.06
CA LEU A 61 -22.54 1.73 6.81
C LEU A 61 -23.24 0.36 6.87
N LYS A 62 -22.61 -0.67 7.45
CA LYS A 62 -23.24 -2.00 7.61
C LYS A 62 -24.52 -1.92 8.46
N SER A 63 -24.62 -0.99 9.42
CA SER A 63 -25.83 -0.80 10.23
C SER A 63 -27.03 -0.30 9.41
N VAL A 64 -26.82 0.38 8.30
CA VAL A 64 -27.90 0.82 7.37
C VAL A 64 -28.66 -0.38 6.79
N GLN A 65 -27.92 -1.46 6.51
CA GLN A 65 -28.49 -2.67 5.94
C GLN A 65 -29.40 -3.41 6.93
N ASN A 66 -29.08 -3.34 8.22
CA ASN A 66 -29.84 -4.03 9.28
C ASN A 66 -31.13 -3.30 9.70
N ASP A 67 -31.20 -1.97 9.45
CA ASP A 67 -32.32 -1.14 9.87
C ASP A 67 -33.50 -1.12 8.86
N SER A 68 -33.34 -1.77 7.69
CA SER A 68 -34.32 -1.67 6.60
C SER A 68 -34.42 -3.01 5.84
N ASP A 69 -35.66 -3.40 5.55
CA ASP A 69 -36.00 -4.57 4.72
C ASP A 69 -35.44 -4.43 3.25
N GLU A 70 -36.20 -4.68 2.23
CA GLU A 70 -35.76 -4.60 0.82
C GLU A 70 -35.18 -3.23 0.40
N ASP A 71 -35.62 -2.13 1.01
CA ASP A 71 -35.11 -0.78 0.73
C ASP A 71 -33.63 -0.58 1.14
N GLY A 72 -33.17 -1.23 2.20
CA GLY A 72 -31.77 -1.13 2.65
C GLY A 72 -30.80 -1.85 1.73
N LYS A 73 -31.19 -2.99 1.18
CA LYS A 73 -30.39 -3.72 0.19
C LYS A 73 -30.21 -2.89 -1.09
N THR A 74 -31.27 -2.20 -1.50
CA THR A 74 -31.24 -1.31 -2.67
C THR A 74 -30.33 -0.09 -2.41
N GLU A 75 -30.36 0.49 -1.22
CA GLU A 75 -29.51 1.63 -0.86
C GLU A 75 -28.03 1.21 -0.80
N MET A 76 -27.72 0.05 -0.22
CA MET A 76 -26.34 -0.46 -0.16
C MET A 76 -25.79 -0.76 -1.57
N SER A 77 -26.60 -1.33 -2.45
CA SER A 77 -26.23 -1.54 -3.85
C SER A 77 -25.93 -0.22 -4.56
N LYS A 78 -26.70 0.84 -4.29
CA LYS A 78 -26.43 2.19 -4.83
C LYS A 78 -25.11 2.75 -4.28
N ILE A 79 -24.85 2.60 -2.98
CA ILE A 79 -23.61 3.03 -2.36
C ILE A 79 -22.41 2.32 -3.02
N MET A 80 -22.48 1.00 -3.18
CA MET A 80 -21.42 0.26 -3.86
C MET A 80 -21.20 0.73 -5.31
N GLY A 81 -22.27 0.92 -6.07
CA GLY A 81 -22.17 1.45 -7.43
C GLY A 81 -21.57 2.86 -7.51
N ILE A 82 -21.78 3.69 -6.48
CA ILE A 82 -21.17 5.02 -6.36
C ILE A 82 -19.67 4.90 -6.08
N LEU A 83 -19.26 4.02 -5.16
CA LEU A 83 -17.85 3.80 -4.82
C LEU A 83 -17.09 3.23 -6.03
N GLU A 84 -17.68 2.30 -6.77
CA GLU A 84 -17.11 1.77 -8.00
C GLU A 84 -17.00 2.84 -9.12
N ARG A 85 -17.98 3.74 -9.22
CA ARG A 85 -17.89 4.88 -10.14
C ARG A 85 -16.80 5.86 -9.76
N LEU A 86 -16.57 6.06 -8.45
CA LEU A 86 -15.51 6.93 -7.94
C LEU A 86 -14.13 6.36 -8.29
N SER A 87 -13.91 5.06 -8.05
CA SER A 87 -12.64 4.38 -8.38
C SER A 87 -12.36 4.27 -9.89
N LEU A 88 -13.32 4.55 -10.74
CA LEU A 88 -13.19 4.53 -12.20
C LEU A 88 -13.19 5.94 -12.82
N ALA A 89 -13.23 6.98 -12.00
CA ALA A 89 -13.41 8.35 -12.47
C ALA A 89 -12.26 8.88 -13.31
N ASP A 90 -11.06 8.41 -13.10
CA ASP A 90 -9.86 8.72 -13.89
C ASP A 90 -9.64 7.80 -15.10
N GLY A 91 -10.50 6.78 -15.27
CA GLY A 91 -10.51 5.84 -16.39
C GLY A 91 -9.83 4.48 -16.10
N ALA A 92 -9.15 4.32 -14.97
CA ALA A 92 -8.53 3.07 -14.54
C ALA A 92 -8.73 2.87 -13.03
N CYS A 93 -9.06 1.64 -12.62
CA CYS A 93 -9.08 1.28 -11.20
C CYS A 93 -7.72 0.71 -10.83
N GLU A 94 -6.98 1.40 -9.97
CA GLU A 94 -5.69 0.93 -9.50
C GLU A 94 -5.83 -0.24 -8.51
N SER A 95 -4.74 -1.00 -8.33
CA SER A 95 -4.78 -2.23 -7.53
C SER A 95 -5.21 -2.00 -6.06
N SER A 96 -4.83 -0.88 -5.47
CA SER A 96 -5.19 -0.50 -4.10
C SER A 96 -6.68 -0.13 -3.96
N GLU A 97 -7.24 0.57 -4.95
CA GLU A 97 -8.68 0.87 -5.01
C GLU A 97 -9.48 -0.41 -5.20
N ALA A 98 -9.06 -1.26 -6.15
CA ALA A 98 -9.70 -2.55 -6.40
C ALA A 98 -9.72 -3.42 -5.15
N LEU A 99 -8.63 -3.42 -4.38
CA LEU A 99 -8.56 -4.16 -3.11
C LEU A 99 -9.54 -3.60 -2.08
N LEU A 100 -9.63 -2.27 -1.96
CA LEU A 100 -10.58 -1.64 -1.04
C LEU A 100 -12.03 -1.88 -1.47
N ILE A 101 -12.35 -1.78 -2.77
CA ILE A 101 -13.69 -2.11 -3.29
C ILE A 101 -14.02 -3.60 -3.03
N THR A 102 -13.07 -4.51 -3.24
CA THR A 102 -13.25 -5.94 -2.95
C THR A 102 -13.57 -6.16 -1.46
N ALA A 103 -12.82 -5.51 -0.57
CA ALA A 103 -13.06 -5.58 0.87
C ALA A 103 -14.46 -5.06 1.22
N LEU A 104 -14.87 -3.93 0.66
CA LEU A 104 -16.19 -3.38 0.88
C LEU A 104 -17.30 -4.29 0.36
N ARG A 105 -17.13 -4.91 -0.82
CA ARG A 105 -18.10 -5.90 -1.35
C ARG A 105 -18.27 -7.07 -0.40
N ILE A 106 -17.18 -7.64 0.13
CA ILE A 106 -17.22 -8.76 1.07
C ILE A 106 -17.92 -8.39 2.37
N VAL A 107 -17.59 -7.22 2.93
CA VAL A 107 -18.10 -6.79 4.23
C VAL A 107 -19.55 -6.31 4.16
N LEU A 108 -19.91 -5.62 3.08
CA LEU A 108 -21.23 -5.02 2.86
C LEU A 108 -22.18 -5.94 2.06
N SER A 109 -21.75 -7.16 1.68
CA SER A 109 -22.65 -8.17 1.14
C SER A 109 -23.60 -8.73 2.19
N ASN A 110 -24.69 -9.32 1.73
CA ASN A 110 -25.71 -9.87 2.63
C ASN A 110 -25.23 -11.05 3.50
N ASP A 111 -24.14 -11.70 3.10
CA ASP A 111 -23.66 -12.91 3.75
C ASP A 111 -22.79 -12.64 4.99
N GLY A 112 -22.37 -11.41 5.20
CA GLY A 112 -21.67 -10.95 6.42
C GLY A 112 -20.33 -11.64 6.68
N GLU A 113 -19.72 -12.21 5.66
CA GLU A 113 -18.55 -13.09 5.75
C GLU A 113 -17.22 -12.39 6.06
N GLY A 114 -17.25 -11.07 6.24
CA GLY A 114 -16.03 -10.31 6.49
C GLY A 114 -16.24 -9.11 7.40
N GLU A 115 -15.13 -8.61 7.90
CA GLU A 115 -15.06 -7.35 8.63
C GLU A 115 -13.78 -6.60 8.27
N VAL A 116 -13.83 -5.28 8.37
CA VAL A 116 -12.64 -4.42 8.31
C VAL A 116 -12.21 -4.12 9.75
N ASP A 117 -10.95 -4.33 10.03
CA ASP A 117 -10.34 -4.00 11.31
C ASP A 117 -9.14 -3.07 11.14
N CYS A 118 -8.70 -2.44 12.22
CA CYS A 118 -7.58 -1.53 12.17
C CYS A 118 -6.74 -1.59 13.44
N SER A 119 -5.42 -1.32 13.28
CA SER A 119 -4.48 -1.17 14.37
C SER A 119 -3.80 0.20 14.30
N CYS A 120 -3.64 0.86 15.45
CA CYS A 120 -2.97 2.15 15.58
C CYS A 120 -1.53 2.03 16.11
N ASP A 121 -1.17 0.91 16.74
CA ASP A 121 0.09 0.73 17.44
C ASP A 121 0.87 -0.47 16.86
N VAL A 122 1.23 -0.38 15.58
CA VAL A 122 2.01 -1.43 14.93
C VAL A 122 3.49 -1.08 14.94
N LEU A 123 4.29 -2.04 15.38
CA LEU A 123 5.75 -1.91 15.42
C LEU A 123 6.41 -2.15 14.05
N ASP A 124 5.74 -2.89 13.18
CA ASP A 124 6.25 -3.32 11.89
C ASP A 124 5.43 -2.81 10.71
N ASN A 125 6.12 -2.36 9.67
CA ASN A 125 5.51 -1.92 8.43
C ASN A 125 5.22 -3.14 7.55
N ILE A 126 3.97 -3.61 7.57
CA ILE A 126 3.50 -4.70 6.71
C ILE A 126 3.04 -4.13 5.38
N ALA A 127 3.56 -4.67 4.29
CA ALA A 127 3.20 -4.23 2.96
C ALA A 127 1.71 -4.47 2.65
N PRO A 128 1.02 -3.58 1.93
CA PRO A 128 -0.28 -3.88 1.36
C PRO A 128 -0.21 -5.14 0.49
N PHE A 129 -1.33 -5.81 0.31
CA PHE A 129 -1.44 -7.09 -0.40
C PHE A 129 -0.78 -8.30 0.30
N THR A 130 -0.38 -8.18 1.57
CA THR A 130 0.00 -9.33 2.37
C THR A 130 -1.26 -9.99 2.95
N VAL A 131 -1.34 -11.30 2.82
CA VAL A 131 -2.46 -12.14 3.30
C VAL A 131 -1.95 -13.11 4.34
N PHE A 132 -2.60 -13.13 5.50
CA PHE A 132 -2.31 -14.08 6.57
C PHE A 132 -3.47 -15.03 6.75
N TYR A 133 -3.18 -16.31 7.01
CA TYR A 133 -4.17 -17.18 7.64
C TYR A 133 -4.09 -17.03 9.14
N VAL A 134 -5.24 -16.86 9.81
CA VAL A 134 -5.35 -16.65 11.25
C VAL A 134 -6.52 -17.45 11.85
N GLU A 135 -6.34 -17.90 13.09
CA GLU A 135 -7.33 -18.63 13.86
C GLU A 135 -7.11 -18.42 15.36
N SER A 136 -8.15 -18.39 16.18
CA SER A 136 -8.02 -18.35 17.64
C SER A 136 -7.94 -19.75 18.26
N GLU A 137 -8.65 -20.71 17.69
CA GLU A 137 -8.55 -22.13 18.01
C GLU A 137 -8.06 -22.91 16.79
N TYR A 138 -7.28 -23.98 17.02
CA TYR A 138 -6.73 -24.78 15.94
C TYR A 138 -7.80 -25.64 15.28
N ASP A 139 -8.12 -25.34 14.04
CA ASP A 139 -9.03 -26.16 13.24
C ASP A 139 -8.25 -27.18 12.41
N THR A 140 -8.39 -28.46 12.76
CA THR A 140 -7.63 -29.54 12.13
C THR A 140 -8.01 -29.74 10.66
N GLU A 141 -9.30 -29.61 10.30
CA GLU A 141 -9.78 -29.85 8.94
C GLU A 141 -9.27 -28.76 8.00
N ILE A 142 -9.44 -27.50 8.39
CA ILE A 142 -8.99 -26.34 7.63
C ILE A 142 -7.47 -26.31 7.50
N ASN A 143 -6.74 -26.56 8.59
CA ASN A 143 -5.28 -26.58 8.53
C ASN A 143 -4.75 -27.70 7.63
N ASN A 144 -5.34 -28.90 7.66
CA ASN A 144 -4.97 -29.99 6.75
C ASN A 144 -5.24 -29.61 5.29
N GLU A 145 -6.38 -29.00 5.00
CA GLU A 145 -6.71 -28.54 3.65
C GLU A 145 -5.71 -27.50 3.14
N ILE A 146 -5.33 -26.52 4.01
CA ILE A 146 -4.32 -25.53 3.65
C ILE A 146 -2.98 -26.20 3.35
N ILE A 147 -2.53 -27.14 4.19
CA ILE A 147 -1.24 -27.81 4.01
C ILE A 147 -1.21 -28.64 2.73
N GLU A 148 -2.27 -29.42 2.49
CA GLU A 148 -2.40 -30.24 1.28
C GLU A 148 -2.42 -29.40 0.00
N ASN A 149 -3.07 -28.24 0.05
CA ASN A 149 -3.22 -27.32 -1.08
C ASN A 149 -2.31 -26.10 -1.02
N TYR A 150 -1.29 -26.09 -0.15
CA TYR A 150 -0.47 -24.89 0.12
C TYR A 150 0.04 -24.19 -1.16
N ARG A 151 0.64 -24.98 -2.06
CA ARG A 151 1.18 -24.45 -3.32
C ARG A 151 0.11 -23.90 -4.27
N LEU A 152 -1.09 -24.46 -4.22
CA LEU A 152 -2.21 -23.96 -5.01
C LEU A 152 -2.71 -22.63 -4.45
N ILE A 153 -2.91 -22.55 -3.13
CA ILE A 153 -3.34 -21.33 -2.42
C ILE A 153 -2.33 -20.20 -2.62
N GLU A 154 -1.04 -20.49 -2.39
CA GLU A 154 0.05 -19.55 -2.62
C GLU A 154 0.05 -19.02 -4.06
N ARG A 155 -0.12 -19.92 -5.04
CA ARG A 155 -0.17 -19.54 -6.46
C ARG A 155 -1.37 -18.67 -6.80
N GLU A 156 -2.57 -18.97 -6.30
CA GLU A 156 -3.76 -18.15 -6.55
C GLU A 156 -3.57 -16.74 -6.02
N PHE A 157 -3.07 -16.57 -4.79
CA PHE A 157 -2.76 -15.27 -4.24
C PHE A 157 -1.65 -14.55 -5.04
N LYS A 158 -0.56 -15.25 -5.36
CA LYS A 158 0.59 -14.68 -6.07
C LYS A 158 0.25 -14.21 -7.48
N LEU A 159 -0.61 -14.94 -8.20
CA LEU A 159 -1.11 -14.56 -9.52
C LEU A 159 -1.95 -13.28 -9.48
N ALA A 160 -2.58 -12.98 -8.37
CA ALA A 160 -3.31 -11.74 -8.14
C ALA A 160 -2.45 -10.62 -7.50
N GLY A 161 -1.15 -10.86 -7.28
CA GLY A 161 -0.23 -9.89 -6.70
C GLY A 161 -0.22 -9.86 -5.18
N PHE A 162 -0.77 -10.88 -4.52
CA PHE A 162 -0.73 -10.99 -3.07
C PHE A 162 0.42 -11.88 -2.60
N GLU A 163 0.97 -11.55 -1.44
CA GLU A 163 1.91 -12.38 -0.69
C GLU A 163 1.16 -13.14 0.38
N PHE A 164 1.19 -14.47 0.33
CA PHE A 164 0.50 -15.33 1.29
C PHE A 164 1.45 -15.84 2.36
N VAL A 165 1.08 -15.66 3.64
CA VAL A 165 1.82 -16.13 4.79
C VAL A 165 0.90 -16.98 5.67
N TYR A 166 1.22 -18.27 5.78
CA TYR A 166 0.45 -19.21 6.58
C TYR A 166 0.94 -19.21 8.03
N ILE A 167 0.11 -18.78 8.97
CA ILE A 167 0.45 -18.68 10.39
C ILE A 167 -0.59 -19.43 11.23
N PRO A 168 -0.47 -20.76 11.32
CA PRO A 168 -1.37 -21.58 12.12
C PRO A 168 -1.15 -21.32 13.62
N LYS A 169 -2.16 -21.64 14.42
CA LYS A 169 -2.05 -21.54 15.89
C LYS A 169 -1.06 -22.54 16.45
N ARG A 170 -0.95 -23.73 15.89
CA ARG A 170 -0.09 -24.80 16.38
C ARG A 170 1.14 -25.03 15.49
N ALA A 171 2.27 -25.22 16.15
CA ALA A 171 3.52 -25.56 15.47
C ALA A 171 3.51 -26.93 14.75
N GLU A 172 2.60 -27.82 15.11
CA GLU A 172 2.44 -29.14 14.45
C GLU A 172 2.24 -29.01 12.94
N SER A 173 1.52 -27.99 12.50
CA SER A 173 1.32 -27.72 11.07
C SER A 173 2.64 -27.43 10.34
N PHE A 174 3.63 -26.86 11.01
CA PHE A 174 4.93 -26.59 10.43
C PHE A 174 5.72 -27.87 10.12
N LYS A 175 5.48 -28.96 10.86
CA LYS A 175 6.13 -30.26 10.62
C LYS A 175 5.71 -30.87 9.27
N ALA A 176 4.49 -30.56 8.82
CA ALA A 176 3.95 -31.03 7.54
C ALA A 176 4.35 -30.13 6.35
N MET A 177 4.87 -28.93 6.63
CA MET A 177 5.29 -28.00 5.58
C MET A 177 6.71 -28.29 5.09
N ASN A 178 6.99 -27.88 3.85
CA ASN A 178 8.38 -27.93 3.39
C ASN A 178 9.20 -26.80 4.06
N LYS A 179 10.52 -27.01 4.10
CA LYS A 179 11.46 -26.11 4.75
C LYS A 179 11.45 -24.69 4.18
N ASP A 180 11.24 -24.56 2.87
CA ASP A 180 11.25 -23.25 2.21
C ASP A 180 10.05 -22.39 2.64
N ALA A 181 8.85 -22.98 2.69
CA ALA A 181 7.65 -22.30 3.16
C ALA A 181 7.78 -21.87 4.64
N LEU A 182 8.35 -22.72 5.49
CA LEU A 182 8.59 -22.36 6.88
C LEU A 182 9.65 -21.24 7.02
N ASN A 183 10.67 -21.22 6.18
CA ASN A 183 11.69 -20.16 6.17
C ASN A 183 11.09 -18.80 5.77
N GLU A 184 10.12 -18.77 4.85
CA GLU A 184 9.36 -17.55 4.52
C GLU A 184 8.58 -17.03 5.73
N ILE A 185 7.92 -17.91 6.48
CA ILE A 185 7.21 -17.57 7.72
C ILE A 185 8.18 -17.03 8.79
N ILE A 186 9.31 -17.68 8.97
CA ILE A 186 10.37 -17.21 9.89
C ILE A 186 10.87 -15.84 9.45
N GLY A 187 11.09 -15.65 8.16
CA GLY A 187 11.50 -14.37 7.57
C GLY A 187 10.52 -13.25 7.87
N PHE A 188 9.23 -13.54 7.81
CA PHE A 188 8.17 -12.60 8.12
C PHE A 188 8.07 -12.31 9.63
N LEU A 189 8.02 -13.34 10.47
CA LEU A 189 7.81 -13.18 11.91
C LEU A 189 9.05 -12.66 12.65
N ALA A 190 10.25 -13.05 12.20
CA ALA A 190 11.52 -12.73 12.82
C ALA A 190 12.61 -12.44 11.78
N PRO A 191 12.53 -11.30 11.08
CA PRO A 191 13.44 -10.99 9.97
C PRO A 191 14.91 -10.95 10.37
N THR A 192 15.24 -10.66 11.63
CA THR A 192 16.61 -10.71 12.15
C THR A 192 17.18 -12.12 12.15
N ILE A 193 16.34 -13.13 12.39
CA ILE A 193 16.74 -14.55 12.34
C ILE A 193 16.95 -14.96 10.88
N ALA A 194 16.07 -14.59 9.99
CA ALA A 194 16.18 -14.89 8.56
C ALA A 194 17.43 -14.28 7.91
N GLN A 195 17.95 -13.18 8.45
CA GLN A 195 19.19 -12.54 8.00
C GLN A 195 20.45 -13.12 8.66
N SER A 196 20.29 -14.08 9.56
CA SER A 196 21.40 -14.74 10.24
C SER A 196 22.07 -15.80 9.35
N SER A 197 23.13 -16.42 9.85
CA SER A 197 23.78 -17.51 9.12
C SER A 197 22.81 -18.69 8.92
N LYS A 198 23.06 -19.46 7.86
CA LYS A 198 22.23 -20.63 7.52
C LYS A 198 22.09 -21.60 8.71
N ASP A 199 23.16 -21.80 9.48
CA ASP A 199 23.16 -22.69 10.65
C ASP A 199 22.18 -22.22 11.73
N VAL A 200 22.04 -20.90 11.95
CA VAL A 200 21.07 -20.34 12.90
C VAL A 200 19.65 -20.56 12.43
N VAL A 201 19.39 -20.34 11.13
CA VAL A 201 18.06 -20.58 10.52
C VAL A 201 17.70 -22.07 10.60
N ASP A 202 18.65 -22.94 10.31
CA ASP A 202 18.45 -24.39 10.36
C ASP A 202 18.17 -24.89 11.80
N ASN A 203 18.86 -24.35 12.80
CA ASN A 203 18.60 -24.67 14.20
C ASN A 203 17.22 -24.20 14.65
N VAL A 204 16.82 -22.97 14.27
CA VAL A 204 15.47 -22.45 14.58
C VAL A 204 14.39 -23.30 13.91
N TYR A 205 14.61 -23.73 12.66
CA TYR A 205 13.71 -24.64 11.97
C TYR A 205 13.55 -25.97 12.75
N GLU A 206 14.66 -26.59 13.19
CA GLU A 206 14.62 -27.82 13.97
C GLU A 206 13.92 -27.65 15.31
N GLU A 207 14.17 -26.52 16.01
CA GLU A 207 13.49 -26.21 17.26
C GLU A 207 11.99 -26.07 17.06
N ILE A 208 11.53 -25.31 16.04
CA ILE A 208 10.11 -25.14 15.72
C ILE A 208 9.46 -26.50 15.42
N CYS A 209 10.13 -27.35 14.64
CA CYS A 209 9.61 -28.67 14.30
C CYS A 209 9.52 -29.63 15.53
N ASN A 210 10.28 -29.36 16.59
CA ASN A 210 10.25 -30.16 17.81
C ASN A 210 9.32 -29.61 18.89
N LEU A 211 8.67 -28.45 18.68
CA LEU A 211 7.66 -27.92 19.58
C LEU A 211 6.38 -28.76 19.53
N ASP A 212 5.86 -29.20 20.67
CA ASP A 212 4.70 -30.08 20.73
C ASP A 212 3.36 -29.31 20.67
N THR A 213 3.28 -28.16 21.31
CA THR A 213 2.03 -27.37 21.34
C THR A 213 2.33 -25.92 21.65
N VAL A 214 2.67 -25.10 20.67
CA VAL A 214 2.98 -23.71 20.97
C VAL A 214 2.29 -22.76 20.03
N ASN A 215 1.57 -21.79 20.58
CA ASN A 215 0.97 -20.63 19.93
C ASN A 215 2.02 -19.58 19.55
N PHE A 216 3.25 -19.98 19.39
CA PHE A 216 4.38 -19.08 19.25
C PHE A 216 4.23 -18.17 18.03
N ALA A 217 4.00 -18.73 16.85
CA ALA A 217 3.86 -17.93 15.63
C ALA A 217 2.61 -17.03 15.69
N HIS A 218 1.50 -17.54 16.19
CA HIS A 218 0.27 -16.80 16.33
C HIS A 218 0.39 -15.69 17.40
N SER A 219 1.10 -15.91 18.49
CA SER A 219 1.36 -14.89 19.51
C SER A 219 2.25 -13.77 18.98
N LEU A 220 3.28 -14.12 18.20
CA LEU A 220 4.12 -13.13 17.52
C LEU A 220 3.32 -12.32 16.50
N LEU A 221 2.46 -12.96 15.72
CA LEU A 221 1.59 -12.26 14.78
C LEU A 221 0.67 -11.27 15.48
N ARG A 222 -0.01 -11.69 16.56
CA ARG A 222 -0.87 -10.79 17.35
C ARG A 222 -0.11 -9.58 17.88
N ASN A 223 1.08 -9.79 18.43
CA ASN A 223 1.93 -8.70 18.91
C ASN A 223 2.36 -7.78 17.77
N LYS A 224 2.63 -8.35 16.59
CA LYS A 224 3.06 -7.63 15.40
C LYS A 224 1.94 -6.77 14.80
N LEU A 225 0.71 -7.28 14.78
CA LEU A 225 -0.44 -6.61 14.17
C LEU A 225 -1.21 -5.71 15.14
N GLY A 226 -1.14 -5.97 16.44
CA GLY A 226 -1.88 -5.20 17.47
C GLY A 226 -3.40 -5.26 17.33
N LEU A 227 -3.96 -6.30 16.68
CA LEU A 227 -5.38 -6.44 16.40
C LEU A 227 -6.11 -7.22 17.47
N GLU A 228 -7.15 -6.65 18.06
CA GLU A 228 -7.99 -7.32 19.08
C GLU A 228 -8.81 -8.47 18.49
N CYS A 229 -9.25 -8.36 17.23
CA CYS A 229 -10.02 -9.41 16.56
C CYS A 229 -9.29 -10.77 16.50
N LEU A 230 -7.98 -10.80 16.68
CA LEU A 230 -7.19 -12.03 16.68
C LEU A 230 -7.27 -12.81 18.00
N TYR A 231 -7.93 -12.30 19.04
CA TYR A 231 -8.13 -13.02 20.30
C TYR A 231 -9.28 -14.01 20.25
N ASP A 232 -10.30 -13.72 19.44
CA ASP A 232 -11.47 -14.56 19.26
C ASP A 232 -11.87 -14.51 17.77
N THR A 233 -11.15 -15.24 16.94
CA THR A 233 -11.41 -15.29 15.52
C THR A 233 -11.55 -16.73 15.02
N GLU A 234 -12.61 -16.98 14.27
CA GLU A 234 -12.76 -18.22 13.51
C GLU A 234 -11.70 -18.28 12.40
N PRO A 235 -11.39 -19.47 11.86
CA PRO A 235 -10.47 -19.61 10.75
C PRO A 235 -10.74 -18.60 9.63
N SER A 236 -9.77 -17.75 9.36
CA SER A 236 -9.98 -16.59 8.49
C SER A 236 -8.70 -16.21 7.74
N PHE A 237 -8.89 -15.53 6.63
CA PHE A 237 -7.81 -14.79 5.97
C PHE A 237 -7.84 -13.33 6.38
N LEU A 238 -6.67 -12.80 6.73
CA LEU A 238 -6.46 -11.40 7.06
C LEU A 238 -5.63 -10.74 5.97
N VAL A 239 -6.20 -9.80 5.26
CA VAL A 239 -5.57 -9.11 4.13
C VAL A 239 -5.21 -7.68 4.52
N LYS A 240 -3.96 -7.30 4.35
CA LYS A 240 -3.52 -5.91 4.55
C LYS A 240 -4.04 -5.04 3.41
N LEU A 241 -4.94 -4.10 3.72
CA LEU A 241 -5.54 -3.18 2.75
C LEU A 241 -4.66 -1.98 2.44
N GLY A 242 -3.99 -1.44 3.46
CA GLY A 242 -3.21 -0.22 3.34
C GLY A 242 -3.16 0.54 4.66
N ASP A 243 -2.55 1.71 4.59
CA ASP A 243 -2.35 2.59 5.74
C ASP A 243 -3.12 3.89 5.56
N SER A 244 -3.70 4.37 6.65
CA SER A 244 -4.41 5.63 6.70
C SER A 244 -4.01 6.43 7.94
N ARG A 245 -4.63 7.58 8.15
CA ARG A 245 -4.42 8.39 9.36
C ARG A 245 -5.75 8.79 9.97
N VAL A 246 -5.82 8.72 11.29
CA VAL A 246 -6.95 9.22 12.08
C VAL A 246 -6.39 10.15 13.14
N SER A 247 -6.83 11.41 13.12
CA SER A 247 -6.32 12.44 14.04
C SER A 247 -4.79 12.47 14.14
N PHE A 248 -4.13 12.40 12.97
CA PHE A 248 -2.67 12.38 12.80
C PHE A 248 -1.94 11.10 13.24
N LYS A 249 -2.64 10.11 13.81
CA LYS A 249 -2.04 8.82 14.15
C LYS A 249 -2.10 7.88 12.95
N PRO A 250 -1.03 7.13 12.67
CA PRO A 250 -1.06 6.10 11.63
C PRO A 250 -2.07 5.01 12.02
N VAL A 251 -2.78 4.51 11.04
CA VAL A 251 -3.76 3.43 11.18
C VAL A 251 -3.54 2.43 10.06
N HIS A 252 -3.39 1.18 10.44
CA HIS A 252 -3.18 0.05 9.55
C HIS A 252 -4.49 -0.69 9.36
N ASN A 253 -5.00 -0.75 8.12
CA ASN A 253 -6.30 -1.33 7.82
C ASN A 253 -6.15 -2.75 7.29
N TYR A 254 -7.03 -3.65 7.75
CA TYR A 254 -7.09 -5.04 7.37
C TYR A 254 -8.52 -5.46 7.03
N LEU A 255 -8.66 -6.33 6.03
CA LEU A 255 -9.86 -7.10 5.80
C LEU A 255 -9.68 -8.47 6.44
N LYS A 256 -10.61 -8.89 7.27
CA LYS A 256 -10.75 -10.27 7.73
C LYS A 256 -11.95 -10.90 7.03
N PHE A 257 -11.77 -12.05 6.35
CA PHE A 257 -12.85 -12.84 5.80
C PHE A 257 -12.71 -14.30 6.21
N MET A 258 -13.85 -14.90 6.58
CA MET A 258 -13.90 -16.26 7.11
C MET A 258 -13.77 -17.29 5.99
N THR A 259 -13.16 -18.44 6.31
CA THR A 259 -13.23 -19.64 5.48
C THR A 259 -14.24 -20.63 6.06
N LYS A 260 -15.07 -21.21 5.20
CA LYS A 260 -16.21 -22.06 5.61
C LYS A 260 -16.05 -23.53 5.27
N GLY A 261 -14.82 -24.00 5.15
CA GLY A 261 -14.51 -25.42 4.97
C GLY A 261 -14.06 -25.84 3.58
N ASP A 262 -14.18 -24.98 2.55
CA ASP A 262 -13.50 -25.16 1.26
C ASP A 262 -12.55 -23.96 1.05
N VAL A 263 -11.37 -24.08 1.62
CA VAL A 263 -10.37 -23.02 1.64
C VAL A 263 -9.97 -22.58 0.24
N VAL A 264 -9.81 -23.54 -0.68
CA VAL A 264 -9.40 -23.23 -2.06
C VAL A 264 -10.51 -22.46 -2.79
N ALA A 265 -11.77 -22.84 -2.58
CA ALA A 265 -12.89 -22.11 -3.17
C ALA A 265 -13.04 -20.71 -2.59
N ASP A 266 -12.83 -20.54 -1.28
CA ASP A 266 -12.90 -19.23 -0.62
C ASP A 266 -11.79 -18.29 -1.10
N VAL A 267 -10.56 -18.79 -1.22
CA VAL A 267 -9.42 -18.06 -1.80
C VAL A 267 -9.72 -17.65 -3.25
N ARG A 268 -10.20 -18.56 -4.08
CA ARG A 268 -10.56 -18.25 -5.47
C ARG A 268 -11.66 -17.22 -5.54
N ARG A 269 -12.70 -17.33 -4.73
CA ARG A 269 -13.79 -16.35 -4.69
C ARG A 269 -13.28 -14.94 -4.37
N PHE A 270 -12.37 -14.83 -3.39
CA PHE A 270 -11.73 -13.55 -3.05
C PHE A 270 -10.89 -13.03 -4.23
N VAL A 271 -10.01 -13.86 -4.77
CA VAL A 271 -9.13 -13.52 -5.90
C VAL A 271 -9.93 -13.12 -7.14
N ASP A 272 -10.96 -13.91 -7.50
CA ASP A 272 -11.82 -13.61 -8.64
C ASP A 272 -12.61 -12.31 -8.45
N SER A 273 -13.09 -12.04 -7.23
CA SER A 273 -13.76 -10.77 -6.90
C SER A 273 -12.82 -9.58 -7.11
N TYR A 274 -11.58 -9.69 -6.63
CA TYR A 274 -10.55 -8.66 -6.83
C TYR A 274 -10.20 -8.48 -8.31
N LEU A 275 -9.91 -9.56 -9.01
CA LEU A 275 -9.54 -9.53 -10.43
C LEU A 275 -10.68 -9.01 -11.32
N SER A 276 -11.93 -9.18 -10.93
CA SER A 276 -13.08 -8.64 -11.67
C SER A 276 -13.14 -7.12 -11.68
N ILE A 277 -12.50 -6.46 -10.71
CA ILE A 277 -12.47 -5.01 -10.56
C ILE A 277 -11.23 -4.42 -11.25
N VAL A 278 -10.08 -5.07 -11.07
CA VAL A 278 -8.85 -4.65 -11.77
C VAL A 278 -9.05 -4.90 -13.25
N LYS A 279 -9.32 -3.87 -14.03
CA LYS A 279 -9.46 -4.00 -15.48
C LYS A 279 -8.17 -4.56 -16.07
N PRO A 280 -8.26 -5.61 -16.90
CA PRO A 280 -7.09 -6.05 -17.65
C PRO A 280 -6.62 -4.88 -18.53
N ASN A 281 -5.40 -4.43 -18.31
CA ASN A 281 -4.78 -3.52 -19.26
C ASN A 281 -4.74 -4.22 -20.61
N LYS A 282 -5.28 -3.58 -21.65
CA LYS A 282 -5.05 -4.01 -23.03
C LYS A 282 -3.55 -3.90 -23.29
N VAL A 283 -2.87 -5.02 -23.20
CA VAL A 283 -1.47 -5.07 -23.62
C VAL A 283 -1.49 -5.09 -25.13
N GLU A 284 -1.19 -3.96 -25.74
CA GLU A 284 -0.79 -3.93 -27.15
C GLU A 284 0.57 -4.61 -27.27
N VAL A 285 0.54 -5.91 -27.51
CA VAL A 285 1.72 -6.64 -27.94
C VAL A 285 1.97 -6.24 -29.39
N SER A 286 2.78 -5.22 -29.58
CA SER A 286 3.21 -4.80 -30.91
C SER A 286 3.89 -5.99 -31.60
N GLY A 287 3.23 -6.54 -32.62
CA GLY A 287 3.74 -7.62 -33.45
C GLY A 287 2.88 -8.89 -33.56
N VAL A 288 1.80 -9.01 -32.80
CA VAL A 288 0.84 -10.09 -32.97
C VAL A 288 -0.42 -9.52 -33.63
N SER A 289 -0.45 -9.66 -34.95
CA SER A 289 -1.60 -9.25 -35.75
C SER A 289 -2.84 -10.03 -35.34
N SER A 290 -3.92 -9.31 -35.04
CA SER A 290 -5.31 -9.66 -35.20
C SER A 290 -5.83 -10.95 -34.55
N CYS A 291 -5.50 -11.19 -33.30
CA CYS A 291 -6.33 -12.02 -32.47
C CYS A 291 -6.92 -11.16 -31.35
N GLU A 292 -7.99 -10.44 -31.65
CA GLU A 292 -8.67 -9.53 -30.70
C GLU A 292 -9.16 -10.23 -29.42
N ASN A 293 -9.09 -11.55 -29.33
CA ASN A 293 -9.60 -12.35 -28.22
C ASN A 293 -8.61 -13.36 -27.63
N CYS A 294 -7.32 -13.32 -27.97
CA CYS A 294 -6.40 -14.37 -27.52
C CYS A 294 -5.94 -14.27 -26.08
N PHE A 295 -6.17 -13.17 -25.37
CA PHE A 295 -5.70 -12.96 -24.00
C PHE A 295 -6.71 -12.33 -23.06
N GLU A 296 -7.98 -12.30 -23.38
CA GLU A 296 -9.06 -12.13 -22.40
C GLU A 296 -9.23 -13.44 -21.60
N TYR A 297 -8.16 -13.92 -20.99
CA TYR A 297 -8.28 -14.95 -19.97
C TYR A 297 -8.61 -14.25 -18.67
N SER A 298 -9.80 -14.55 -18.12
CA SER A 298 -10.16 -14.17 -16.76
C SER A 298 -9.02 -14.60 -15.83
N GLY A 299 -8.29 -13.66 -15.26
CA GLY A 299 -7.10 -13.90 -14.44
C GLY A 299 -5.78 -13.35 -14.99
N PHE A 300 -5.71 -12.91 -16.24
CA PHE A 300 -4.58 -12.14 -16.74
C PHE A 300 -4.88 -10.64 -16.60
N ASN A 301 -4.40 -10.05 -15.55
CA ASN A 301 -4.50 -8.62 -15.30
C ASN A 301 -3.13 -7.94 -15.32
N LYS A 302 -3.11 -6.62 -15.10
CA LYS A 302 -1.88 -5.83 -15.01
C LYS A 302 -0.86 -6.43 -14.05
N SER A 303 -1.32 -6.93 -12.88
CA SER A 303 -0.45 -7.54 -11.87
C SER A 303 0.26 -8.78 -12.38
N ILE A 304 -0.40 -9.61 -13.22
CA ILE A 304 0.24 -10.77 -13.84
C ILE A 304 1.23 -10.33 -14.91
N PHE A 305 0.88 -9.34 -15.72
CA PHE A 305 1.83 -8.79 -16.69
C PHE A 305 2.98 -8.09 -16.00
N ASP A 306 2.75 -7.36 -14.93
CA ASP A 306 3.79 -6.79 -14.08
C ASP A 306 4.69 -7.91 -13.50
N LEU A 307 4.11 -9.04 -13.09
CA LEU A 307 4.84 -10.20 -12.57
C LEU A 307 5.61 -10.96 -13.67
N LEU A 308 5.07 -11.04 -14.89
CA LEU A 308 5.71 -11.67 -16.06
C LEU A 308 6.65 -10.70 -16.79
N ALA A 309 6.37 -9.40 -16.78
CA ALA A 309 7.23 -8.36 -17.31
C ALA A 309 8.39 -8.00 -16.37
N PHE A 310 8.27 -8.33 -15.10
CA PHE A 310 9.37 -8.29 -14.16
C PHE A 310 10.20 -9.56 -14.35
N PRO A 311 11.18 -9.61 -15.07
CA PRO A 311 12.52 -9.76 -14.51
C PRO A 311 13.67 -9.28 -15.38
N SER A 312 13.50 -8.54 -16.41
CA SER A 312 14.66 -8.36 -17.26
C SER A 312 14.77 -7.06 -18.05
N LYS A 313 13.91 -6.09 -17.85
CA LYS A 313 14.14 -4.79 -18.47
C LYS A 313 14.14 -3.71 -17.41
N SER A 314 15.34 -3.20 -17.16
CA SER A 314 15.49 -1.90 -16.54
C SER A 314 14.59 -0.90 -17.26
N CYS A 315 13.94 -0.02 -16.52
CA CYS A 315 13.10 1.03 -17.09
C CYS A 315 13.45 2.39 -16.49
N ALA A 316 13.21 3.42 -17.26
CA ALA A 316 13.30 4.78 -16.76
C ALA A 316 12.04 5.09 -15.95
N SER A 317 12.20 5.38 -14.66
CA SER A 317 11.09 5.53 -13.72
C SER A 317 10.62 6.96 -13.56
N ARG A 318 9.32 7.12 -13.32
CA ARG A 318 8.75 8.34 -12.76
C ARG A 318 9.21 8.49 -11.32
N VAL A 319 9.41 9.73 -10.90
CA VAL A 319 9.78 10.08 -9.52
C VAL A 319 8.59 10.72 -8.86
N PHE A 320 8.01 10.03 -7.90
CA PHE A 320 6.89 10.49 -7.14
C PHE A 320 7.35 11.01 -5.77
N VAL A 321 7.07 12.27 -5.50
CA VAL A 321 7.32 12.90 -4.20
C VAL A 321 6.02 12.91 -3.40
N ASP A 322 5.98 12.11 -2.36
CA ASP A 322 4.85 12.01 -1.44
C ASP A 322 5.15 12.81 -0.17
N GLU A 323 4.74 14.08 -0.16
CA GLU A 323 4.91 14.96 1.00
C GLU A 323 4.07 14.49 2.20
N TYR A 324 2.99 13.77 1.95
CA TYR A 324 2.11 13.26 3.00
C TYR A 324 2.75 12.10 3.78
N ASN A 325 3.35 11.14 3.07
CA ASN A 325 4.02 9.99 3.69
C ASN A 325 5.53 10.19 3.85
N LEU A 326 6.04 11.38 3.57
CA LEU A 326 7.44 11.76 3.73
C LEU A 326 8.40 10.83 2.96
N ARG A 327 8.07 10.48 1.73
CA ARG A 327 8.86 9.54 0.92
C ARG A 327 9.01 9.99 -0.52
N ILE A 328 10.01 9.46 -1.19
CA ILE A 328 10.24 9.58 -2.63
C ILE A 328 10.21 8.19 -3.21
N VAL A 329 9.33 7.96 -4.17
CA VAL A 329 9.12 6.66 -4.80
C VAL A 329 9.53 6.73 -6.27
N LEU A 330 10.26 5.73 -6.72
CA LEU A 330 10.50 5.47 -8.13
C LEU A 330 9.41 4.49 -8.58
N GLU A 331 8.32 5.03 -9.15
CA GLU A 331 7.06 4.31 -9.32
C GLU A 331 7.16 3.09 -10.23
N ASP A 332 7.86 3.23 -11.38
CA ASP A 332 7.88 2.17 -12.38
C ASP A 332 8.81 1.01 -11.99
N VAL A 333 9.76 1.24 -11.08
CA VAL A 333 10.59 0.20 -10.46
C VAL A 333 10.11 -0.20 -9.05
N LYS A 334 9.04 0.43 -8.55
CA LYS A 334 8.41 0.18 -7.23
C LYS A 334 9.38 0.27 -6.05
N GLU A 335 10.36 1.16 -6.14
CA GLU A 335 11.39 1.34 -5.12
C GLU A 335 11.26 2.68 -4.40
N THR A 336 11.33 2.66 -3.08
CA THR A 336 11.37 3.88 -2.27
C THR A 336 12.82 4.30 -2.03
N LEU A 337 13.12 5.57 -2.27
CA LEU A 337 14.43 6.13 -1.99
C LEU A 337 14.60 6.32 -0.47
N ASP A 338 15.19 5.31 0.17
CA ASP A 338 15.45 5.30 1.62
C ASP A 338 16.64 6.20 1.95
N VAL A 339 16.34 7.45 2.32
CA VAL A 339 17.31 8.50 2.66
C VAL A 339 16.82 9.30 3.88
N TYR A 340 17.76 9.93 4.61
CA TYR A 340 17.42 10.77 5.76
C TYR A 340 16.63 12.02 5.36
N ALA A 341 15.95 12.63 6.32
CA ALA A 341 15.08 13.79 6.10
C ALA A 341 15.75 14.94 5.32
N TYR A 342 17.00 15.24 5.63
CA TYR A 342 17.74 16.28 4.90
C TYR A 342 18.00 15.89 3.44
N GLU A 343 18.41 14.67 3.17
CA GLU A 343 18.67 14.16 1.82
C GLU A 343 17.39 14.07 1.01
N ARG A 344 16.29 13.68 1.64
CA ARG A 344 14.96 13.65 1.05
C ARG A 344 14.50 15.06 0.67
N ALA A 345 14.65 16.02 1.57
CA ALA A 345 14.36 17.42 1.28
C ALA A 345 15.25 18.00 0.18
N LEU A 346 16.55 17.68 0.20
CA LEU A 346 17.50 18.10 -0.83
C LEU A 346 17.12 17.53 -2.22
N TYR A 347 16.78 16.26 -2.27
CA TYR A 347 16.38 15.63 -3.52
C TYR A 347 15.08 16.23 -4.06
N THR A 348 14.07 16.40 -3.20
CA THR A 348 12.80 17.06 -3.56
C THR A 348 13.03 18.50 -4.03
N PHE A 349 13.91 19.25 -3.37
CA PHE A 349 14.27 20.61 -3.78
C PHE A 349 14.89 20.65 -5.18
N LEU A 350 15.74 19.68 -5.53
CA LEU A 350 16.34 19.58 -6.85
C LEU A 350 15.31 19.17 -7.92
N LEU A 351 14.37 18.30 -7.59
CA LEU A 351 13.25 17.98 -8.47
C LEU A 351 12.36 19.20 -8.73
N TYR A 352 12.02 19.94 -7.67
CA TYR A 352 11.29 21.20 -7.79
C TYR A 352 12.04 22.20 -8.69
N ALA A 353 13.33 22.39 -8.43
CA ALA A 353 14.16 23.29 -9.24
C ALA A 353 14.21 22.87 -10.70
N ARG A 354 14.22 21.56 -10.98
CA ARG A 354 14.18 20.99 -12.33
C ARG A 354 12.87 21.31 -13.03
N VAL A 355 11.75 21.12 -12.37
CA VAL A 355 10.39 21.40 -12.90
C VAL A 355 10.20 22.88 -13.17
N GLU A 356 10.62 23.74 -12.25
CA GLU A 356 10.49 25.20 -12.34
C GLU A 356 11.56 25.87 -13.21
N GLY A 357 12.51 25.12 -13.76
CA GLY A 357 13.62 25.67 -14.55
C GLY A 357 14.58 26.56 -13.74
N ILE A 358 14.68 26.32 -12.42
CA ILE A 358 15.52 27.12 -11.51
C ILE A 358 16.93 26.54 -11.48
N THR A 359 17.94 27.38 -11.70
CA THR A 359 19.35 26.99 -11.55
C THR A 359 19.79 27.12 -10.10
N ILE A 360 20.27 26.03 -9.49
CA ILE A 360 20.78 26.00 -8.12
C ILE A 360 22.31 26.04 -8.15
N ARG A 361 22.90 27.11 -7.56
CA ARG A 361 24.35 27.23 -7.42
C ARG A 361 24.78 27.20 -5.95
N VAL A 362 25.75 26.34 -5.63
CA VAL A 362 26.31 26.20 -4.28
C VAL A 362 27.00 27.49 -3.84
N THR A 363 27.65 28.17 -4.76
CA THR A 363 28.36 29.43 -4.53
C THR A 363 27.61 30.62 -5.12
N GLU A 364 26.27 30.70 -4.90
CA GLU A 364 25.46 31.82 -5.39
C GLU A 364 25.90 33.13 -4.74
N ARG A 365 26.28 34.10 -5.59
CA ARG A 365 26.73 35.42 -5.16
C ARG A 365 25.58 36.45 -5.01
N ASP A 366 24.49 36.20 -5.71
CA ASP A 366 23.29 37.02 -5.64
C ASP A 366 22.53 36.67 -4.34
N LYS A 367 22.52 37.61 -3.38
CA LYS A 367 21.85 37.45 -2.10
C LYS A 367 20.38 37.16 -2.24
N ALA A 368 19.67 37.82 -3.15
CA ALA A 368 18.23 37.62 -3.33
C ALA A 368 17.91 36.22 -3.84
N LYS A 369 18.71 35.70 -4.78
CA LYS A 369 18.57 34.33 -5.25
C LYS A 369 18.91 33.32 -4.16
N LYS A 370 19.96 33.54 -3.39
CA LYS A 370 20.35 32.68 -2.28
C LYS A 370 19.24 32.61 -1.21
N GLU A 371 18.69 33.74 -0.81
CA GLU A 371 17.60 33.82 0.17
C GLU A 371 16.30 33.17 -0.35
N ARG A 372 16.01 33.34 -1.65
CA ARG A 372 14.87 32.66 -2.28
C ARG A 372 15.04 31.15 -2.22
N ASN A 373 16.20 30.63 -2.63
CA ASN A 373 16.49 29.19 -2.65
C ASN A 373 16.44 28.60 -1.24
N ASN A 374 16.99 29.30 -0.24
CA ASN A 374 16.91 28.88 1.15
C ASN A 374 15.46 28.83 1.66
N ARG A 375 14.63 29.82 1.32
CA ARG A 375 13.20 29.81 1.69
C ARG A 375 12.46 28.61 1.09
N ILE A 376 12.71 28.31 -0.18
CA ILE A 376 12.09 27.16 -0.85
C ILE A 376 12.54 25.85 -0.19
N PHE A 377 13.85 25.69 0.00
CA PHE A 377 14.40 24.51 0.66
C PHE A 377 13.83 24.31 2.06
N ASN A 378 13.77 25.36 2.87
CA ASN A 378 13.26 25.30 4.24
C ASN A 378 11.77 24.89 4.28
N LYS A 379 10.96 25.39 3.34
CA LYS A 379 9.56 24.94 3.21
C LYS A 379 9.47 23.45 2.87
N ILE A 380 10.27 22.98 1.91
CA ILE A 380 10.32 21.58 1.53
C ILE A 380 10.83 20.72 2.69
N TYR A 381 11.86 21.19 3.39
CA TYR A 381 12.39 20.47 4.54
C TYR A 381 11.36 20.33 5.66
N GLN A 382 10.63 21.39 5.99
CA GLN A 382 9.54 21.33 6.98
C GLN A 382 8.45 20.32 6.58
N LYS A 383 8.11 20.25 5.29
CA LYS A 383 7.13 19.30 4.76
C LYS A 383 7.64 17.86 4.75
N MET A 384 8.93 17.63 4.53
CA MET A 384 9.55 16.31 4.35
C MET A 384 10.25 15.80 5.62
N ASN A 385 10.07 16.46 6.77
CA ASN A 385 10.68 16.10 8.04
C ASN A 385 9.60 15.75 9.07
N ASP A 386 9.70 14.57 9.65
CA ASP A 386 8.81 14.05 10.68
C ASP A 386 9.04 14.67 12.08
N LYS A 387 10.17 15.35 12.29
CA LYS A 387 10.59 15.89 13.60
C LYS A 387 10.26 17.35 13.87
N GLY A 388 9.54 18.01 12.99
CA GLY A 388 8.86 19.29 13.24
C GLY A 388 9.71 20.57 13.33
N ASP A 389 10.89 20.60 13.88
CA ASP A 389 11.67 21.82 14.06
C ASP A 389 13.00 21.81 13.27
N TYR A 390 13.04 22.65 12.24
CA TYR A 390 14.28 22.95 11.54
C TYR A 390 14.72 24.38 11.86
N ASN A 391 15.83 24.49 12.56
CA ASN A 391 16.50 25.77 12.82
C ASN A 391 17.50 26.10 11.70
N GLY A 392 16.96 26.50 10.56
CA GLY A 392 17.57 27.49 9.67
C GLY A 392 18.93 27.22 9.04
N ASP A 393 19.38 25.97 8.87
CA ASP A 393 20.60 25.72 8.10
C ASP A 393 20.33 25.88 6.58
N SER A 394 21.28 26.47 5.87
CA SER A 394 21.21 26.63 4.44
C SER A 394 21.25 25.26 3.74
N TRP A 395 20.55 25.10 2.60
CA TRP A 395 20.59 23.90 1.78
C TRP A 395 22.01 23.51 1.32
N ASP A 396 22.94 24.46 1.31
CA ASP A 396 24.36 24.31 0.97
C ASP A 396 25.26 24.10 2.21
N ALA A 397 24.67 23.66 3.35
CA ALA A 397 25.37 23.47 4.62
C ALA A 397 26.50 22.43 4.56
N VAL A 398 27.31 22.46 5.60
CA VAL A 398 28.40 21.50 5.81
C VAL A 398 27.85 20.07 5.71
N GLY A 399 28.31 19.31 4.69
CA GLY A 399 27.84 17.93 4.46
C GLY A 399 27.12 17.71 3.13
N LEU A 400 26.89 18.74 2.31
CA LEU A 400 26.22 18.61 1.01
C LEU A 400 26.85 17.50 0.14
N LYS A 401 28.18 17.45 0.02
CA LYS A 401 28.88 16.39 -0.76
C LYS A 401 28.64 14.99 -0.20
N SER A 402 28.59 14.86 1.12
CA SER A 402 28.32 13.57 1.76
C SER A 402 26.85 13.15 1.53
N SER A 403 25.90 14.08 1.56
CA SER A 403 24.49 13.80 1.28
C SER A 403 24.27 13.40 -0.20
N ILE A 404 24.90 14.11 -1.13
CA ILE A 404 24.91 13.72 -2.55
C ILE A 404 25.49 12.31 -2.73
N SER A 405 26.59 12.00 -2.04
CA SER A 405 27.21 10.68 -2.10
C SER A 405 26.29 9.56 -1.56
N ARG A 406 25.55 9.82 -0.47
CA ARG A 406 24.58 8.87 0.08
C ARG A 406 23.39 8.66 -0.85
N ILE A 407 22.80 9.74 -1.39
CA ILE A 407 21.73 9.67 -2.40
C ILE A 407 22.22 8.83 -3.58
N LYS A 408 23.39 9.15 -4.12
CA LYS A 408 24.01 8.39 -5.22
C LYS A 408 24.15 6.90 -4.91
N LYS A 409 24.59 6.56 -3.70
CA LYS A 409 24.75 5.16 -3.26
C LYS A 409 23.42 4.44 -3.25
N ARG A 410 22.35 5.08 -2.74
CA ARG A 410 21.01 4.50 -2.70
C ARG A 410 20.42 4.31 -4.09
N ILE A 411 20.50 5.30 -4.95
CA ILE A 411 20.00 5.21 -6.34
C ILE A 411 20.76 4.12 -7.13
N LYS A 412 22.08 4.03 -6.98
CA LYS A 412 22.88 2.97 -7.62
C LYS A 412 22.59 1.56 -7.13
N ALA A 413 21.99 1.41 -5.96
CA ALA A 413 21.57 0.11 -5.44
C ALA A 413 20.27 -0.39 -6.11
N ILE A 414 19.55 0.45 -6.84
CA ILE A 414 18.31 0.09 -7.52
C ILE A 414 18.64 -0.55 -8.87
N SER A 415 18.60 -1.87 -8.92
CA SER A 415 19.11 -2.67 -10.06
C SER A 415 18.27 -2.55 -11.34
N LEU A 416 16.99 -2.19 -11.23
CA LEU A 416 16.06 -2.13 -12.35
C LEU A 416 15.91 -0.72 -12.95
N LEU A 417 16.61 0.28 -12.41
CA LEU A 417 16.50 1.65 -12.86
C LEU A 417 17.41 1.88 -14.07
N GLU A 418 16.82 2.22 -15.23
CA GLU A 418 17.55 2.68 -16.41
C GLU A 418 18.01 4.13 -16.28
N ASN A 419 19.05 4.48 -17.01
CA ASN A 419 19.58 5.84 -17.05
C ASN A 419 19.84 6.40 -15.65
N ILE A 420 20.41 5.57 -14.77
CA ILE A 420 20.67 5.88 -13.35
C ILE A 420 21.28 7.28 -13.15
N ASP A 421 22.13 7.72 -14.06
CA ASP A 421 22.80 9.01 -13.99
C ASP A 421 21.85 10.21 -14.11
N ASP A 422 20.65 10.03 -14.66
CA ASP A 422 19.64 11.09 -14.70
C ASP A 422 19.03 11.37 -13.31
N TYR A 423 18.98 10.36 -12.47
CA TYR A 423 18.41 10.43 -11.11
C TYR A 423 19.42 10.84 -10.03
N ILE A 424 20.71 10.84 -10.38
CA ILE A 424 21.78 11.18 -9.43
C ILE A 424 22.01 12.70 -9.44
N PRO A 425 22.00 13.36 -8.26
CA PRO A 425 22.39 14.75 -8.16
C PRO A 425 23.84 14.96 -8.63
N VAL A 426 24.04 15.88 -9.54
CA VAL A 426 25.35 16.22 -10.09
C VAL A 426 25.72 17.66 -9.74
N LEU A 427 26.89 17.82 -9.13
CA LEU A 427 27.52 19.12 -8.92
C LEU A 427 28.59 19.30 -10.00
N ASP A 428 28.39 20.27 -10.91
CA ASP A 428 29.33 20.55 -11.98
C ASP A 428 30.52 21.43 -11.53
N ASP A 429 31.48 21.62 -12.40
CA ASP A 429 32.68 22.44 -12.15
C ASP A 429 32.35 23.92 -11.91
N ASN A 430 31.20 24.40 -12.35
CA ASN A 430 30.70 25.75 -12.13
C ASN A 430 29.92 25.90 -10.82
N GLY A 431 29.87 24.84 -10.01
CA GLY A 431 29.14 24.83 -8.76
C GLY A 431 27.62 24.76 -8.92
N VAL A 432 27.11 24.33 -10.10
CA VAL A 432 25.68 24.11 -10.32
C VAL A 432 25.32 22.71 -9.89
N LEU A 433 24.33 22.62 -9.00
CA LEU A 433 23.76 21.37 -8.54
C LEU A 433 22.43 21.10 -9.29
N SER A 434 22.33 19.97 -9.95
CA SER A 434 21.18 19.64 -10.81
C SER A 434 20.86 18.16 -10.84
N LEU A 435 19.62 17.86 -11.27
CA LEU A 435 19.15 16.54 -11.68
C LEU A 435 18.84 16.56 -13.17
N ARG A 436 18.98 15.42 -13.83
CA ARG A 436 18.68 15.27 -15.28
C ARG A 436 17.34 14.63 -15.57
N VAL A 437 16.62 14.21 -14.54
CA VAL A 437 15.28 13.61 -14.68
C VAL A 437 14.40 14.48 -15.56
N SER A 438 13.69 13.87 -16.51
CA SER A 438 12.75 14.58 -17.38
C SER A 438 11.58 15.15 -16.55
N THR A 439 11.15 16.36 -16.88
CA THR A 439 10.13 17.08 -16.07
C THR A 439 8.77 16.41 -16.12
N ASP A 440 8.44 15.71 -17.20
CA ASP A 440 7.22 14.92 -17.37
C ASP A 440 7.18 13.66 -16.49
N LYS A 441 8.34 13.27 -15.94
CA LYS A 441 8.47 12.12 -15.02
C LYS A 441 8.46 12.48 -13.55
N VAL A 442 8.29 13.75 -13.21
CA VAL A 442 8.25 14.19 -11.82
C VAL A 442 6.82 14.46 -11.40
N LEU A 443 6.36 13.71 -10.41
CA LEU A 443 5.03 13.83 -9.82
C LEU A 443 5.16 14.26 -8.37
N VAL A 444 4.34 15.21 -7.93
CA VAL A 444 4.36 15.71 -6.54
C VAL A 444 2.95 15.64 -5.98
N ARG A 445 2.81 14.97 -4.84
CA ARG A 445 1.61 15.02 -4.00
C ARG A 445 1.86 15.97 -2.86
N GLU A 446 1.21 17.13 -2.91
CA GLU A 446 1.32 18.13 -1.85
C GLU A 446 0.54 17.69 -0.61
N SER A 447 1.15 17.84 0.56
CA SER A 447 0.40 17.82 1.81
C SER A 447 -0.48 19.08 1.85
N SER A 448 -1.80 18.90 1.85
CA SER A 448 -2.73 20.00 2.10
C SER A 448 -2.33 20.66 3.43
N GLY A 449 -1.86 21.90 3.36
CA GLY A 449 -1.46 22.68 4.52
C GLY A 449 -2.62 23.04 5.43
#